data_34f2ece53363fb4b1d52f7e66dc2e0a8
#
_entry.id   34f2ece53363fb4b1d52f7e66dc2e0a8
#
_cell.length_a   1.000
_cell.length_b   1.000
_cell.length_c   1.000
_cell.angle_alpha   90.00
_cell.angle_beta   90.00
_cell.angle_gamma   90.00
#
_symmetry.space_group_name_H-M   'P 1'
#
loop_
_entity.id
_entity.type
_entity.pdbx_description
1 polymer ?
#
loop_
_entity_poly.entity_id
_entity_poly.type
_entity_poly.pdbx_seq_one_letter_code
_entity_poly.pdbx_strand_id
1 'polypeptide(L)'
;MKTAAWSELEKMPAGSFLLLDVREPEEYRRGTLPGAVNLPEKLLEEQWEAADKAPGRVTFARAYEEPVILRRDQPVYLLCHNGGTVSARAAAWLMERGFDAGIVQGGYRRYLASRLREEAEDPGLAERTAEVERSIIKKYRRSLWRPVTKALHDYQLIQAGDRIAVCISGGKDSMLLAKILQELQRHGNVPFELVYLTMNPGYNEENWSIVQSNAKILGIPLTVFESGIFDAVKEIDKNPCYLCARMRRGNLYANARDLGCNKIALGHHFDDVIETVLMGMLFAGKFETMMPKLHSRNFPGMELIRPLYLVREADVKAWRDYNHLHFIQCACRFTEDCADNHGTSRRSDMKELIARLQKVDPTIPQNIFNSTRDVSLNTILGWHTREKAYYFLDDYEERG
;
A
#
# COMPACT_ATOMS: atom_id res chain seq x y z
N MET A 1 29.41 15.64 -0.53
CA MET A 1 28.06 15.86 0.04
C MET A 1 28.06 15.33 1.46
N LYS A 2 27.59 16.11 2.44
CA LYS A 2 27.49 15.71 3.85
C LYS A 2 26.35 14.73 4.03
N THR A 3 26.49 13.81 5.01
CA THR A 3 25.44 12.89 5.43
C THR A 3 25.40 12.88 6.94
N ALA A 4 24.22 13.03 7.54
CA ALA A 4 24.04 13.01 8.98
C ALA A 4 22.88 12.08 9.38
N ALA A 5 23.04 11.34 10.46
CA ALA A 5 21.96 10.56 11.04
C ALA A 5 20.99 11.49 11.79
N TRP A 6 19.70 11.10 11.87
CA TRP A 6 18.74 11.89 12.65
C TRP A 6 19.16 12.03 14.12
N SER A 7 19.70 10.97 14.72
CA SER A 7 20.21 10.97 16.11
C SER A 7 21.36 11.94 16.37
N GLU A 8 22.02 12.44 15.33
CA GLU A 8 23.02 13.50 15.39
C GLU A 8 22.36 14.86 15.24
N LEU A 9 21.45 15.01 14.27
CA LEU A 9 20.77 16.27 13.98
C LEU A 9 19.87 16.72 15.13
N GLU A 10 19.14 15.81 15.76
CA GLU A 10 18.23 16.13 16.89
C GLU A 10 18.96 16.69 18.14
N LYS A 11 20.28 16.45 18.26
CA LYS A 11 21.12 16.97 19.33
C LYS A 11 21.70 18.35 19.03
N MET A 12 21.57 18.81 17.79
CA MET A 12 22.05 20.12 17.37
C MET A 12 21.13 21.23 17.91
N PRO A 13 21.68 22.45 18.19
CA PRO A 13 20.84 23.54 18.63
C PRO A 13 19.72 23.88 17.67
N ALA A 14 18.55 24.21 18.19
CA ALA A 14 17.40 24.63 17.38
C ALA A 14 17.78 25.83 16.48
N GLY A 15 17.45 25.74 15.20
CA GLY A 15 17.76 26.78 14.21
C GLY A 15 19.19 26.75 13.67
N SER A 16 20.07 25.83 14.12
CA SER A 16 21.43 25.70 13.58
C SER A 16 21.48 25.08 12.19
N PHE A 17 20.42 24.45 11.74
CA PHE A 17 20.23 23.90 10.40
C PHE A 17 18.77 24.00 9.95
N LEU A 18 18.53 23.88 8.66
CA LEU A 18 17.21 23.70 8.08
C LEU A 18 17.04 22.23 7.68
N LEU A 19 15.95 21.61 8.10
CA LEU A 19 15.56 20.28 7.65
C LEU A 19 14.47 20.40 6.58
N LEU A 20 14.79 20.00 5.35
CA LEU A 20 13.94 20.14 4.18
C LEU A 20 13.43 18.77 3.71
N ASP A 21 12.13 18.53 3.84
CA ASP A 21 11.49 17.32 3.33
C ASP A 21 11.09 17.54 1.88
N VAL A 22 11.78 16.83 0.97
CA VAL A 22 11.58 16.93 -0.49
C VAL A 22 10.59 15.94 -1.07
N ARG A 23 9.88 15.19 -0.19
CA ARG A 23 8.81 14.27 -0.60
C ARG A 23 7.54 15.04 -1.01
N GLU A 24 6.63 14.32 -1.66
CA GLU A 24 5.33 14.87 -2.02
C GLU A 24 4.53 15.34 -0.78
N PRO A 25 3.68 16.38 -0.89
CA PRO A 25 2.97 16.96 0.25
C PRO A 25 2.07 15.96 0.98
N GLU A 26 1.54 14.95 0.29
CA GLU A 26 0.75 13.90 0.93
C GLU A 26 1.58 13.00 1.83
N GLU A 27 2.82 12.69 1.45
CA GLU A 27 3.74 11.90 2.25
C GLU A 27 4.20 12.67 3.49
N TYR A 28 4.54 13.95 3.30
CA TYR A 28 4.89 14.86 4.40
C TYR A 28 3.76 14.96 5.43
N ARG A 29 2.52 15.18 4.99
CA ARG A 29 1.36 15.27 5.90
C ARG A 29 1.07 13.99 6.68
N ARG A 30 1.47 12.83 6.18
CA ARG A 30 1.36 11.55 6.88
C ARG A 30 2.40 11.36 7.97
N GLY A 31 3.46 12.14 7.95
CA GLY A 31 4.53 12.14 8.93
C GLY A 31 5.87 12.51 8.31
N THR A 32 6.65 13.22 9.11
CA THR A 32 8.00 13.67 8.78
C THR A 32 8.87 13.68 10.04
N LEU A 33 10.11 14.09 9.91
CA LEU A 33 10.99 14.32 11.06
C LEU A 33 10.59 15.62 11.76
N PRO A 34 10.74 15.70 13.10
CA PRO A 34 10.47 16.92 13.86
C PRO A 34 11.23 18.13 13.32
N GLY A 35 10.51 19.23 13.11
CA GLY A 35 11.08 20.48 12.58
C GLY A 35 11.34 20.50 11.07
N ALA A 36 11.01 19.43 10.35
CA ALA A 36 11.14 19.43 8.89
C ALA A 36 10.09 20.33 8.23
N VAL A 37 10.50 21.02 7.17
CA VAL A 37 9.65 21.86 6.34
C VAL A 37 9.53 21.20 4.96
N ASN A 38 8.34 21.09 4.41
CA ASN A 38 8.13 20.46 3.11
C ASN A 38 8.39 21.45 1.95
N LEU A 39 9.23 21.04 1.03
CA LEU A 39 9.37 21.65 -0.29
C LEU A 39 9.74 20.53 -1.27
N PRO A 40 8.76 19.97 -1.98
CA PRO A 40 8.99 18.90 -2.95
C PRO A 40 10.09 19.21 -3.95
N GLU A 41 10.91 18.21 -4.31
CA GLU A 41 12.04 18.39 -5.24
C GLU A 41 11.64 19.13 -6.51
N LYS A 42 10.54 18.76 -7.13
CA LYS A 42 10.02 19.41 -8.34
C LYS A 42 9.73 20.90 -8.13
N LEU A 43 9.11 21.25 -7.01
CA LEU A 43 8.79 22.64 -6.70
C LEU A 43 10.07 23.45 -6.38
N LEU A 44 11.08 22.82 -5.78
CA LEU A 44 12.39 23.44 -5.55
C LEU A 44 13.03 23.89 -6.87
N GLU A 45 12.98 23.06 -7.90
CA GLU A 45 13.54 23.36 -9.21
C GLU A 45 12.64 24.31 -10.02
N GLU A 46 11.35 24.03 -10.14
CA GLU A 46 10.39 24.81 -10.93
C GLU A 46 10.22 26.25 -10.43
N GLN A 47 10.21 26.43 -9.11
CA GLN A 47 10.00 27.75 -8.50
C GLN A 47 11.30 28.53 -8.29
N TRP A 48 12.45 27.97 -8.62
CA TRP A 48 13.74 28.65 -8.41
C TRP A 48 13.84 30.02 -9.03
N GLU A 49 13.37 30.16 -10.28
CA GLU A 49 13.44 31.44 -10.99
C GLU A 49 12.43 32.47 -10.44
N ALA A 50 11.32 32.01 -9.93
CA ALA A 50 10.29 32.86 -9.31
C ALA A 50 10.56 33.17 -7.84
N ALA A 51 11.51 32.48 -7.19
CA ALA A 51 11.84 32.69 -5.78
C ALA A 51 12.47 34.06 -5.53
N ASP A 52 12.14 34.69 -4.40
CA ASP A 52 12.78 35.92 -3.94
C ASP A 52 14.24 35.65 -3.55
N LYS A 53 15.17 36.21 -4.32
CA LYS A 53 16.61 36.04 -4.15
C LYS A 53 17.22 37.33 -3.56
N ALA A 54 17.30 37.38 -2.24
CA ALA A 54 18.01 38.44 -1.51
C ALA A 54 19.47 38.02 -1.18
N PRO A 55 20.37 38.95 -0.87
CA PRO A 55 21.73 38.63 -0.45
C PRO A 55 21.73 37.63 0.71
N GLY A 56 22.38 36.47 0.51
CA GLY A 56 22.52 35.42 1.53
C GLY A 56 21.29 34.53 1.74
N ARG A 57 20.16 34.76 1.08
CA ARG A 57 18.94 33.92 1.24
C ARG A 57 18.15 33.77 -0.06
N VAL A 58 17.38 32.69 -0.13
CA VAL A 58 16.35 32.45 -1.16
C VAL A 58 15.06 32.07 -0.47
N THR A 59 13.95 32.71 -0.85
CA THR A 59 12.63 32.50 -0.25
C THR A 59 11.68 31.89 -1.27
N PHE A 60 11.15 30.73 -0.97
CA PHE A 60 10.12 30.04 -1.75
C PHE A 60 8.74 30.32 -1.16
N ALA A 61 7.86 30.93 -1.95
CA ALA A 61 6.48 31.11 -1.54
C ALA A 61 5.72 29.78 -1.57
N ARG A 62 4.85 29.56 -0.57
CA ARG A 62 3.94 28.42 -0.53
C ARG A 62 2.52 28.90 -0.43
N ALA A 63 1.61 28.32 -1.21
CA ALA A 63 0.20 28.65 -1.13
C ALA A 63 -0.36 28.19 0.23
N TYR A 64 -0.89 29.13 1.02
CA TYR A 64 -1.53 28.90 2.32
C TYR A 64 -0.62 28.37 3.46
N GLU A 65 0.71 28.44 3.29
CA GLU A 65 1.68 28.05 4.31
C GLU A 65 2.79 29.09 4.43
N GLU A 66 3.57 29.05 5.52
CA GLU A 66 4.72 29.93 5.67
C GLU A 66 5.78 29.68 4.58
N PRO A 67 6.44 30.73 4.07
CA PRO A 67 7.47 30.57 3.04
C PRO A 67 8.66 29.78 3.55
N VAL A 68 9.27 29.02 2.68
CA VAL A 68 10.55 28.32 2.97
C VAL A 68 11.71 29.25 2.68
N ILE A 69 12.57 29.49 3.67
CA ILE A 69 13.72 30.36 3.55
C ILE A 69 15.01 29.53 3.64
N LEU A 70 15.72 29.44 2.52
CA LEU A 70 17.07 28.89 2.49
C LEU A 70 18.10 29.99 2.73
N ARG A 71 19.00 29.79 3.70
CA ARG A 71 20.07 30.73 4.02
C ARG A 71 21.45 30.11 3.68
N ARG A 72 22.36 30.91 3.13
CA ARG A 72 23.71 30.43 2.76
C ARG A 72 24.61 30.16 3.97
N ASP A 73 24.34 30.83 5.09
CA ASP A 73 25.06 30.66 6.36
C ASP A 73 24.48 29.56 7.25
N GLN A 74 23.42 28.86 6.80
CA GLN A 74 22.76 27.80 7.54
C GLN A 74 22.80 26.50 6.74
N PRO A 75 23.34 25.40 7.29
CA PRO A 75 23.30 24.10 6.67
C PRO A 75 21.87 23.63 6.39
N VAL A 76 21.66 23.00 5.23
CA VAL A 76 20.37 22.43 4.83
C VAL A 76 20.51 20.92 4.72
N TYR A 77 19.73 20.16 5.48
CA TYR A 77 19.67 18.70 5.36
C TYR A 77 18.39 18.28 4.67
N LEU A 78 18.53 17.50 3.62
CA LEU A 78 17.40 17.07 2.79
C LEU A 78 16.94 15.68 3.19
N LEU A 79 15.62 15.55 3.35
CA LEU A 79 14.93 14.34 3.71
C LEU A 79 14.12 13.84 2.53
N CYS A 80 14.36 12.61 2.09
CA CYS A 80 13.46 11.86 1.23
C CYS A 80 13.02 10.55 1.89
N HIS A 81 12.36 9.67 1.17
CA HIS A 81 11.84 8.43 1.74
C HIS A 81 12.95 7.52 2.31
N ASN A 82 14.03 7.30 1.57
CA ASN A 82 15.10 6.34 1.91
C ASN A 82 16.50 6.94 2.08
N GLY A 83 16.64 8.28 1.98
CA GLY A 83 17.94 8.95 2.02
C GLY A 83 18.83 8.68 0.80
N GLY A 84 18.20 8.30 -0.33
CA GLY A 84 18.86 7.92 -1.58
C GLY A 84 18.85 9.01 -2.65
N THR A 85 18.58 8.62 -3.90
CA THR A 85 18.75 9.40 -5.13
C THR A 85 18.07 10.76 -5.13
N VAL A 86 16.81 10.85 -4.65
CA VAL A 86 16.03 12.10 -4.65
C VAL A 86 16.67 13.16 -3.78
N SER A 87 16.96 12.86 -2.51
CA SER A 87 17.60 13.83 -1.60
C SER A 87 19.03 14.14 -2.02
N ALA A 88 19.75 13.16 -2.59
CA ALA A 88 21.11 13.36 -3.08
C ALA A 88 21.14 14.31 -4.31
N ARG A 89 20.21 14.14 -5.25
CA ARG A 89 20.06 15.01 -6.42
C ARG A 89 19.71 16.43 -6.00
N ALA A 90 18.71 16.59 -5.16
CA ALA A 90 18.30 17.90 -4.64
C ALA A 90 19.41 18.60 -3.81
N ALA A 91 20.19 17.84 -3.02
CA ALA A 91 21.34 18.38 -2.28
C ALA A 91 22.46 18.84 -3.22
N ALA A 92 22.81 18.04 -4.24
CA ALA A 92 23.80 18.41 -5.25
C ALA A 92 23.38 19.69 -5.98
N TRP A 93 22.11 19.77 -6.38
CA TRP A 93 21.52 20.94 -7.04
C TRP A 93 21.61 22.22 -6.19
N LEU A 94 21.38 22.12 -4.87
CA LEU A 94 21.54 23.24 -3.93
C LEU A 94 23.02 23.61 -3.74
N MET A 95 23.93 22.62 -3.68
CA MET A 95 25.37 22.87 -3.54
C MET A 95 25.93 23.63 -4.74
N GLU A 96 25.53 23.32 -5.97
CA GLU A 96 25.88 24.07 -7.19
C GLU A 96 25.46 25.54 -7.12
N ARG A 97 24.43 25.85 -6.30
CA ARG A 97 23.92 27.21 -6.07
C ARG A 97 24.49 27.88 -4.83
N GLY A 98 25.51 27.25 -4.21
CA GLY A 98 26.30 27.81 -3.11
C GLY A 98 25.66 27.67 -1.74
N PHE A 99 24.78 26.68 -1.54
CA PHE A 99 24.26 26.29 -0.22
C PHE A 99 25.11 25.17 0.40
N ASP A 100 25.25 25.17 1.71
CA ASP A 100 25.84 24.04 2.45
C ASP A 100 24.75 22.97 2.63
N ALA A 101 24.64 22.04 1.67
CA ALA A 101 23.60 21.02 1.66
C ALA A 101 24.13 19.62 1.98
N GLY A 102 23.34 18.83 2.70
CA GLY A 102 23.61 17.45 3.03
C GLY A 102 22.32 16.62 3.00
N ILE A 103 22.41 15.33 3.31
CA ILE A 103 21.26 14.42 3.34
C ILE A 103 21.08 13.76 4.69
N VAL A 104 19.82 13.45 5.04
CA VAL A 104 19.51 12.64 6.21
C VAL A 104 19.72 11.17 5.87
N GLN A 105 20.61 10.51 6.59
CA GLN A 105 20.97 9.11 6.39
C GLN A 105 19.77 8.18 6.62
N GLY A 106 19.46 7.35 5.60
CA GLY A 106 18.33 6.40 5.63
C GLY A 106 16.96 7.06 5.51
N GLY A 107 16.91 8.40 5.41
CA GLY A 107 15.69 9.16 5.15
C GLY A 107 14.59 8.96 6.20
N TYR A 108 13.36 9.25 5.81
CA TYR A 108 12.19 9.07 6.67
C TYR A 108 11.97 7.62 7.09
N ARG A 109 12.29 6.65 6.23
CA ARG A 109 12.09 5.22 6.50
C ARG A 109 12.87 4.74 7.73
N ARG A 110 14.15 5.12 7.86
CA ARG A 110 14.97 4.74 9.01
C ARG A 110 14.42 5.36 10.30
N TYR A 111 14.05 6.62 10.26
CA TYR A 111 13.39 7.28 11.38
C TYR A 111 12.09 6.57 11.78
N LEU A 112 11.22 6.28 10.81
CA LEU A 112 9.96 5.58 11.05
C LEU A 112 10.19 4.18 11.66
N ALA A 113 11.17 3.41 11.16
CA ALA A 113 11.51 2.10 11.72
C ALA A 113 11.93 2.20 13.20
N SER A 114 12.71 3.22 13.58
CA SER A 114 13.07 3.46 14.97
C SER A 114 11.85 3.81 15.83
N ARG A 115 11.03 4.75 15.38
CA ARG A 115 9.83 5.19 16.11
C ARG A 115 8.82 4.06 16.32
N LEU A 116 8.57 3.25 15.30
CA LEU A 116 7.66 2.11 15.43
C LEU A 116 8.21 1.01 16.34
N ARG A 117 9.53 0.84 16.40
CA ARG A 117 10.17 -0.08 17.34
C ARG A 117 9.97 0.40 18.79
N GLU A 118 10.17 1.69 19.04
CA GLU A 118 9.91 2.30 20.35
C GLU A 118 8.43 2.15 20.75
N GLU A 119 7.48 2.46 19.85
CA GLU A 119 6.05 2.28 20.09
C GLU A 119 5.68 0.81 20.37
N ALA A 120 6.30 -0.13 19.67
CA ALA A 120 6.09 -1.56 19.86
C ALA A 120 6.62 -2.10 21.21
N GLU A 121 7.49 -1.37 21.87
CA GLU A 121 8.05 -1.70 23.19
C GLU A 121 7.44 -0.87 24.33
N ASP A 122 6.49 0.01 24.01
CA ASP A 122 5.81 0.86 24.98
C ASP A 122 4.98 0.03 25.97
N PRO A 123 5.05 0.30 27.29
CA PRO A 123 4.21 -0.38 28.29
C PRO A 123 2.69 -0.24 28.05
N GLY A 124 2.22 0.83 27.39
CA GLY A 124 0.83 1.07 27.02
C GLY A 124 0.36 0.35 25.75
N LEU A 125 1.18 -0.53 25.18
CA LEU A 125 0.88 -1.20 23.90
C LEU A 125 -0.47 -1.92 23.87
N ALA A 126 -0.86 -2.58 24.95
CA ALA A 126 -2.14 -3.30 25.03
C ALA A 126 -3.34 -2.35 24.90
N GLU A 127 -3.27 -1.17 25.52
CA GLU A 127 -4.32 -0.14 25.42
C GLU A 127 -4.36 0.43 24.01
N ARG A 128 -3.20 0.71 23.42
CA ARG A 128 -3.05 1.16 22.03
C ARG A 128 -3.66 0.18 21.03
N THR A 129 -3.37 -1.12 21.19
CA THR A 129 -3.98 -2.18 20.35
C THR A 129 -5.51 -2.18 20.49
N ALA A 130 -6.03 -2.09 21.72
CA ALA A 130 -7.46 -2.08 21.99
C ALA A 130 -8.17 -0.85 21.41
N GLU A 131 -7.52 0.33 21.38
CA GLU A 131 -8.06 1.52 20.74
C GLU A 131 -8.22 1.33 19.23
N VAL A 132 -7.21 0.76 18.57
CA VAL A 132 -7.26 0.46 17.14
C VAL A 132 -8.37 -0.53 16.82
N GLU A 133 -8.53 -1.60 17.61
CA GLU A 133 -9.62 -2.58 17.48
C GLU A 133 -10.99 -1.90 17.64
N ARG A 134 -11.14 -1.11 18.69
CA ARG A 134 -12.38 -0.37 18.97
C ARG A 134 -12.77 0.57 17.83
N SER A 135 -11.79 1.18 17.16
CA SER A 135 -12.04 2.07 16.02
C SER A 135 -12.74 1.35 14.87
N ILE A 136 -12.38 0.10 14.59
CA ILE A 136 -12.98 -0.70 13.51
C ILE A 136 -14.46 -0.98 13.78
N ILE A 137 -14.76 -1.45 14.99
CA ILE A 137 -16.12 -1.90 15.35
C ILE A 137 -17.06 -0.75 15.74
N LYS A 138 -16.53 0.40 16.13
CA LYS A 138 -17.32 1.59 16.51
C LYS A 138 -17.31 2.66 15.43
N LYS A 139 -16.19 3.38 15.25
CA LYS A 139 -16.09 4.55 14.35
C LYS A 139 -16.24 4.15 12.88
N TYR A 140 -15.55 3.10 12.46
CA TYR A 140 -15.56 2.60 11.08
C TYR A 140 -16.53 1.43 10.85
N ARG A 141 -17.52 1.27 11.76
CA ARG A 141 -18.51 0.18 11.64
C ARG A 141 -19.24 0.18 10.30
N ARG A 142 -19.62 1.36 9.78
CA ARG A 142 -20.39 1.48 8.52
C ARG A 142 -19.55 1.24 7.29
N SER A 143 -18.29 1.68 7.30
CA SER A 143 -17.41 1.71 6.14
C SER A 143 -16.43 0.53 6.08
N LEU A 144 -16.10 -0.11 7.21
CA LEU A 144 -15.24 -1.28 7.25
C LEU A 144 -15.97 -2.54 7.71
N TRP A 145 -16.49 -2.54 8.96
CA TRP A 145 -17.06 -3.75 9.55
C TRP A 145 -18.26 -4.31 8.76
N ARG A 146 -19.25 -3.48 8.45
CA ARG A 146 -20.45 -3.91 7.72
C ARG A 146 -20.14 -4.40 6.30
N PRO A 147 -19.32 -3.73 5.46
CA PRO A 147 -18.93 -4.25 4.16
C PRO A 147 -18.22 -5.59 4.24
N VAL A 148 -17.34 -5.80 5.23
CA VAL A 148 -16.68 -7.10 5.41
C VAL A 148 -17.69 -8.18 5.81
N THR A 149 -18.50 -7.96 6.82
CA THR A 149 -19.52 -8.95 7.24
C THR A 149 -20.51 -9.25 6.12
N LYS A 150 -20.87 -8.24 5.32
CA LYS A 150 -21.67 -8.42 4.11
C LYS A 150 -20.95 -9.29 3.08
N ALA A 151 -19.66 -9.03 2.79
CA ALA A 151 -18.89 -9.84 1.84
C ALA A 151 -18.76 -11.30 2.31
N LEU A 152 -18.52 -11.52 3.61
CA LEU A 152 -18.44 -12.86 4.20
C LEU A 152 -19.74 -13.64 4.00
N HIS A 153 -20.89 -12.99 4.21
CA HIS A 153 -22.19 -13.58 4.06
C HIS A 153 -22.57 -13.80 2.58
N ASP A 154 -22.53 -12.75 1.76
CA ASP A 154 -23.00 -12.79 0.37
C ASP A 154 -22.19 -13.76 -0.50
N TYR A 155 -20.89 -13.87 -0.23
CA TYR A 155 -19.97 -14.73 -0.98
C TYR A 155 -19.59 -16.02 -0.24
N GLN A 156 -20.15 -16.25 0.96
CA GLN A 156 -19.88 -17.45 1.76
C GLN A 156 -18.36 -17.69 1.92
N LEU A 157 -17.62 -16.66 2.37
CA LEU A 157 -16.16 -16.70 2.37
C LEU A 157 -15.58 -17.56 3.48
N ILE A 158 -16.24 -17.63 4.64
CA ILE A 158 -15.78 -18.37 5.82
C ILE A 158 -16.87 -19.34 6.26
N GLN A 159 -16.47 -20.55 6.59
CA GLN A 159 -17.31 -21.63 7.10
C GLN A 159 -16.79 -22.16 8.44
N ALA A 160 -17.64 -22.84 9.19
CA ALA A 160 -17.24 -23.50 10.44
C ALA A 160 -16.17 -24.55 10.15
N GLY A 161 -15.11 -24.53 10.96
CA GLY A 161 -13.98 -25.44 10.82
C GLY A 161 -12.90 -25.00 9.81
N ASP A 162 -13.05 -23.85 9.16
CA ASP A 162 -11.99 -23.30 8.31
C ASP A 162 -10.74 -22.97 9.14
N ARG A 163 -9.57 -23.27 8.57
CA ARG A 163 -8.28 -22.79 9.02
C ARG A 163 -7.66 -21.89 7.94
N ILE A 164 -7.58 -20.59 8.25
CA ILE A 164 -7.35 -19.53 7.25
C ILE A 164 -5.97 -18.91 7.45
N ALA A 165 -5.11 -18.99 6.44
CA ALA A 165 -3.87 -18.23 6.39
C ALA A 165 -4.15 -16.80 5.93
N VAL A 166 -4.03 -15.82 6.82
CA VAL A 166 -4.09 -14.40 6.52
C VAL A 166 -2.73 -13.96 6.01
N CYS A 167 -2.65 -13.59 4.73
CA CYS A 167 -1.38 -13.22 4.10
C CYS A 167 -1.00 -11.77 4.44
N ILE A 168 0.01 -11.60 5.29
CA ILE A 168 0.50 -10.30 5.74
C ILE A 168 1.62 -9.83 4.82
N SER A 169 1.40 -8.74 4.11
CA SER A 169 2.40 -8.09 3.25
C SER A 169 3.11 -6.91 3.92
N GLY A 170 2.69 -6.52 5.11
CA GLY A 170 3.15 -5.32 5.81
C GLY A 170 2.44 -4.03 5.39
N GLY A 171 1.60 -4.06 4.37
CA GLY A 171 0.78 -2.92 3.94
C GLY A 171 -0.52 -2.76 4.73
N LYS A 172 -1.11 -1.57 4.66
CA LYS A 172 -2.34 -1.17 5.37
C LYS A 172 -3.50 -2.18 5.21
N ASP A 173 -3.69 -2.72 4.01
CA ASP A 173 -4.83 -3.57 3.67
C ASP A 173 -4.72 -4.94 4.33
N SER A 174 -3.52 -5.55 4.30
CA SER A 174 -3.27 -6.84 4.92
C SER A 174 -3.33 -6.78 6.45
N MET A 175 -2.86 -5.68 7.05
CA MET A 175 -2.92 -5.47 8.49
C MET A 175 -4.34 -5.19 8.97
N LEU A 176 -5.12 -4.38 8.24
CA LEU A 176 -6.54 -4.20 8.53
C LEU A 176 -7.32 -5.52 8.41
N LEU A 177 -7.06 -6.29 7.34
CA LEU A 177 -7.68 -7.60 7.16
C LEU A 177 -7.43 -8.51 8.36
N ALA A 178 -6.18 -8.58 8.83
CA ALA A 178 -5.82 -9.38 10.00
C ALA A 178 -6.61 -8.95 11.24
N LYS A 179 -6.69 -7.65 11.51
CA LYS A 179 -7.45 -7.12 12.66
C LYS A 179 -8.93 -7.42 12.58
N ILE A 180 -9.55 -7.24 11.42
CA ILE A 180 -10.99 -7.54 11.25
C ILE A 180 -11.25 -9.04 11.44
N LEU A 181 -10.40 -9.91 10.90
CA LEU A 181 -10.56 -11.36 11.07
C LEU A 181 -10.32 -11.81 12.52
N GLN A 182 -9.39 -11.17 13.27
CA GLN A 182 -9.23 -11.40 14.71
C GLN A 182 -10.50 -11.07 15.48
N GLU A 183 -11.11 -9.92 15.20
CA GLU A 183 -12.34 -9.50 15.85
C GLU A 183 -13.51 -10.44 15.51
N LEU A 184 -13.60 -10.89 14.27
CA LEU A 184 -14.59 -11.88 13.83
C LEU A 184 -14.39 -13.24 14.49
N GLN A 185 -13.14 -13.68 14.69
CA GLN A 185 -12.83 -14.93 15.39
C GLN A 185 -13.21 -14.87 16.86
N ARG A 186 -12.97 -13.73 17.53
CA ARG A 186 -13.28 -13.54 18.96
C ARG A 186 -14.77 -13.40 19.25
N HIS A 187 -15.50 -12.73 18.35
CA HIS A 187 -16.88 -12.27 18.60
C HIS A 187 -17.90 -12.79 17.58
N GLY A 188 -17.47 -13.54 16.57
CA GLY A 188 -18.34 -14.10 15.53
C GLY A 188 -19.00 -15.41 15.98
N ASN A 189 -20.09 -15.77 15.30
CA ASN A 189 -20.85 -17.01 15.57
C ASN A 189 -20.30 -18.23 14.80
N VAL A 190 -19.38 -18.02 13.87
CA VAL A 190 -18.80 -19.10 13.05
C VAL A 190 -17.40 -19.41 13.59
N PRO A 191 -17.15 -20.63 14.12
CA PRO A 191 -15.82 -21.00 14.61
C PRO A 191 -14.88 -21.28 13.45
N PHE A 192 -13.73 -20.61 13.44
CA PHE A 192 -12.62 -20.82 12.48
C PHE A 192 -11.28 -20.48 13.15
N GLU A 193 -10.20 -20.95 12.56
CA GLU A 193 -8.84 -20.69 13.03
C GLU A 193 -8.09 -19.74 12.10
N LEU A 194 -7.16 -18.95 12.65
CA LEU A 194 -6.33 -18.00 11.92
C LEU A 194 -4.84 -18.32 12.08
N VAL A 195 -4.12 -18.23 10.97
CA VAL A 195 -2.65 -18.22 10.91
C VAL A 195 -2.23 -16.95 10.19
N TYR A 196 -1.35 -16.13 10.77
CA TYR A 196 -0.91 -14.86 10.17
C TYR A 196 0.41 -15.08 9.45
N LEU A 197 0.32 -15.40 8.17
CA LEU A 197 1.43 -15.85 7.35
C LEU A 197 2.13 -14.66 6.68
N THR A 198 3.41 -14.50 6.99
CA THR A 198 4.25 -13.43 6.43
C THR A 198 5.45 -14.02 5.72
N MET A 199 5.62 -13.64 4.46
CA MET A 199 6.81 -13.98 3.70
C MET A 199 7.84 -12.85 3.81
N ASN A 200 9.07 -13.18 4.23
CA ASN A 200 10.22 -12.30 4.05
C ASN A 200 10.90 -12.61 2.70
N PRO A 201 10.71 -11.81 1.66
CA PRO A 201 11.31 -12.05 0.35
C PRO A 201 12.75 -11.50 0.23
N GLY A 202 13.40 -11.13 1.33
CA GLY A 202 14.69 -10.45 1.41
C GLY A 202 14.53 -8.94 1.59
N TYR A 203 13.61 -8.49 2.43
CA TYR A 203 13.49 -7.07 2.81
C TYR A 203 14.80 -6.55 3.42
N ASN A 204 15.07 -5.24 3.24
CA ASN A 204 16.08 -4.58 4.04
C ASN A 204 15.65 -4.52 5.52
N GLU A 205 16.61 -4.25 6.40
CA GLU A 205 16.39 -4.26 7.85
C GLU A 205 15.30 -3.29 8.29
N GLU A 206 15.27 -2.07 7.73
CA GLU A 206 14.28 -1.05 8.08
C GLU A 206 12.87 -1.47 7.68
N ASN A 207 12.67 -1.97 6.46
CA ASN A 207 11.36 -2.43 5.99
C ASN A 207 10.86 -3.62 6.81
N TRP A 208 11.76 -4.56 7.12
CA TRP A 208 11.40 -5.71 7.94
C TRP A 208 11.04 -5.30 9.37
N SER A 209 11.82 -4.40 9.97
CA SER A 209 11.52 -3.82 11.28
C SER A 209 10.15 -3.13 11.31
N ILE A 210 9.80 -2.37 10.26
CA ILE A 210 8.48 -1.72 10.15
C ILE A 210 7.34 -2.76 10.13
N VAL A 211 7.51 -3.86 9.38
CA VAL A 211 6.49 -4.93 9.33
C VAL A 211 6.30 -5.58 10.69
N GLN A 212 7.40 -5.95 11.35
CA GLN A 212 7.39 -6.61 12.67
C GLN A 212 6.80 -5.68 13.75
N SER A 213 7.24 -4.42 13.80
CA SER A 213 6.76 -3.45 14.77
C SER A 213 5.26 -3.17 14.59
N ASN A 214 4.78 -2.98 13.36
CA ASN A 214 3.34 -2.82 13.12
C ASN A 214 2.53 -4.05 13.52
N ALA A 215 3.03 -5.25 13.25
CA ALA A 215 2.35 -6.47 13.68
C ALA A 215 2.26 -6.54 15.21
N LYS A 216 3.33 -6.17 15.91
CA LYS A 216 3.36 -6.12 17.39
C LYS A 216 2.40 -5.06 17.94
N ILE A 217 2.41 -3.82 17.37
CA ILE A 217 1.49 -2.73 17.73
C ILE A 217 0.03 -3.14 17.55
N LEU A 218 -0.27 -3.92 16.50
CA LEU A 218 -1.61 -4.40 16.20
C LEU A 218 -1.96 -5.73 16.89
N GLY A 219 -1.04 -6.33 17.68
CA GLY A 219 -1.27 -7.61 18.34
C GLY A 219 -1.49 -8.76 17.36
N ILE A 220 -0.76 -8.78 16.23
CA ILE A 220 -0.83 -9.81 15.18
C ILE A 220 0.36 -10.75 15.34
N PRO A 221 0.16 -12.03 15.76
CA PRO A 221 1.27 -12.98 15.90
C PRO A 221 1.70 -13.52 14.54
N LEU A 222 2.82 -13.04 14.01
CA LEU A 222 3.32 -13.42 12.70
C LEU A 222 3.93 -14.81 12.69
N THR A 223 3.52 -15.64 11.73
CA THR A 223 4.23 -16.85 11.30
C THR A 223 5.06 -16.49 10.07
N VAL A 224 6.38 -16.41 10.26
CA VAL A 224 7.31 -15.92 9.23
C VAL A 224 7.94 -17.11 8.50
N PHE A 225 8.06 -17.01 7.17
CA PHE A 225 8.90 -17.87 6.37
C PHE A 225 9.78 -17.05 5.42
N GLU A 226 11.00 -17.56 5.22
CA GLU A 226 11.98 -16.93 4.33
C GLU A 226 11.80 -17.42 2.89
N SER A 227 12.06 -16.55 1.92
CA SER A 227 12.11 -16.93 0.51
C SER A 227 13.14 -16.09 -0.24
N GLY A 228 14.01 -16.75 -1.01
CA GLY A 228 15.01 -16.10 -1.88
C GLY A 228 14.43 -15.50 -3.18
N ILE A 229 13.15 -15.08 -3.19
CA ILE A 229 12.48 -14.63 -4.42
C ILE A 229 13.16 -13.39 -4.99
N PHE A 230 13.57 -12.44 -4.17
CA PHE A 230 14.22 -11.22 -4.67
C PHE A 230 15.55 -11.51 -5.34
N ASP A 231 16.31 -12.50 -4.85
CA ASP A 231 17.57 -12.89 -5.47
C ASP A 231 17.31 -13.68 -6.77
N ALA A 232 16.31 -14.56 -6.78
CA ALA A 232 15.93 -15.31 -7.97
C ALA A 232 15.38 -14.45 -9.12
N VAL A 233 14.78 -13.29 -8.82
CA VAL A 233 14.17 -12.41 -9.83
C VAL A 233 15.15 -11.33 -10.33
N LYS A 234 16.26 -11.07 -9.62
CA LYS A 234 17.28 -10.06 -10.02
C LYS A 234 17.90 -10.32 -11.40
N GLU A 235 18.01 -11.58 -11.79
CA GLU A 235 18.67 -11.99 -13.04
C GLU A 235 17.72 -12.03 -14.25
N ILE A 236 16.45 -11.61 -14.08
CA ILE A 236 15.41 -11.76 -15.11
C ILE A 236 15.01 -10.40 -15.69
N ASP A 237 15.39 -10.17 -16.95
CA ASP A 237 15.11 -8.93 -17.67
C ASP A 237 13.65 -8.76 -18.12
N LYS A 238 12.89 -9.87 -18.29
CA LYS A 238 11.51 -9.82 -18.81
C LYS A 238 10.47 -9.99 -17.72
N ASN A 239 9.69 -8.92 -17.45
CA ASN A 239 8.54 -8.93 -16.52
C ASN A 239 8.87 -9.42 -15.10
N PRO A 240 9.89 -8.89 -14.39
CA PRO A 240 10.30 -9.36 -13.07
C PRO A 240 9.15 -9.27 -12.05
N CYS A 241 8.31 -8.23 -12.11
CA CYS A 241 7.17 -8.06 -11.20
C CYS A 241 6.11 -9.16 -11.35
N TYR A 242 5.82 -9.61 -12.57
CA TYR A 242 4.87 -10.69 -12.79
C TYR A 242 5.36 -12.02 -12.22
N LEU A 243 6.64 -12.34 -12.47
CA LEU A 243 7.25 -13.56 -11.97
C LEU A 243 7.34 -13.55 -10.44
N CYS A 244 7.78 -12.43 -9.86
CA CYS A 244 7.81 -12.23 -8.42
C CYS A 244 6.41 -12.47 -7.80
N ALA A 245 5.37 -11.86 -8.35
CA ALA A 245 4.00 -12.04 -7.85
C ALA A 245 3.52 -13.50 -7.96
N ARG A 246 3.89 -14.21 -9.04
CA ARG A 246 3.55 -15.63 -9.24
C ARG A 246 4.28 -16.54 -8.24
N MET A 247 5.60 -16.33 -8.04
CA MET A 247 6.41 -17.09 -7.08
C MET A 247 5.93 -16.84 -5.65
N ARG A 248 5.67 -15.57 -5.29
CA ARG A 248 5.12 -15.20 -3.98
C ARG A 248 3.83 -15.95 -3.69
N ARG A 249 2.91 -15.99 -4.66
CA ARG A 249 1.63 -16.69 -4.51
C ARG A 249 1.83 -18.19 -4.31
N GLY A 250 2.70 -18.84 -5.10
CA GLY A 250 3.03 -20.25 -4.97
C GLY A 250 3.56 -20.60 -3.58
N ASN A 251 4.52 -19.83 -3.08
CA ASN A 251 5.09 -20.00 -1.75
C ASN A 251 4.07 -19.79 -0.62
N LEU A 252 3.21 -18.79 -0.75
CA LEU A 252 2.13 -18.54 0.23
C LEU A 252 1.18 -19.75 0.31
N TYR A 253 0.77 -20.32 -0.83
CA TYR A 253 -0.10 -21.51 -0.84
C TYR A 253 0.59 -22.74 -0.26
N ALA A 254 1.85 -22.97 -0.61
CA ALA A 254 2.61 -24.11 -0.09
C ALA A 254 2.73 -24.04 1.44
N ASN A 255 3.21 -22.91 1.96
CA ASN A 255 3.35 -22.72 3.41
C ASN A 255 2.00 -22.76 4.16
N ALA A 256 0.95 -22.17 3.60
CA ALA A 256 -0.39 -22.22 4.20
C ALA A 256 -0.89 -23.68 4.28
N ARG A 257 -0.73 -24.48 3.22
CA ARG A 257 -1.10 -25.90 3.20
C ARG A 257 -0.31 -26.69 4.24
N ASP A 258 1.00 -26.46 4.31
CA ASP A 258 1.88 -27.18 5.25
C ASP A 258 1.56 -26.84 6.72
N LEU A 259 0.95 -25.68 6.97
CA LEU A 259 0.38 -25.27 8.25
C LEU A 259 -1.06 -25.79 8.48
N GLY A 260 -1.57 -26.64 7.59
CA GLY A 260 -2.91 -27.23 7.68
C GLY A 260 -4.04 -26.28 7.33
N CYS A 261 -3.78 -25.13 6.68
CA CYS A 261 -4.82 -24.22 6.26
C CYS A 261 -5.53 -24.72 4.99
N ASN A 262 -6.85 -24.56 4.94
CA ASN A 262 -7.66 -24.83 3.75
C ASN A 262 -7.99 -23.55 2.97
N LYS A 263 -7.74 -22.38 3.55
CA LYS A 263 -7.97 -21.09 2.89
C LYS A 263 -6.78 -20.15 3.05
N ILE A 264 -6.61 -19.27 2.04
CA ILE A 264 -5.76 -18.08 2.15
C ILE A 264 -6.62 -16.83 1.99
N ALA A 265 -6.43 -15.85 2.87
CA ALA A 265 -7.10 -14.56 2.84
C ALA A 265 -6.15 -13.46 2.36
N LEU A 266 -6.57 -12.71 1.33
CA LEU A 266 -5.81 -11.61 0.74
C LEU A 266 -6.53 -10.27 0.96
N GLY A 267 -5.76 -9.21 1.20
CA GLY A 267 -6.25 -7.86 1.48
C GLY A 267 -6.70 -7.05 0.26
N HIS A 268 -7.16 -7.71 -0.83
CA HIS A 268 -7.72 -6.98 -1.97
C HIS A 268 -9.08 -6.37 -1.61
N HIS A 269 -9.29 -5.13 -2.02
CA HIS A 269 -10.46 -4.34 -1.70
C HIS A 269 -11.27 -3.97 -2.95
N PHE A 270 -12.39 -3.27 -2.78
CA PHE A 270 -13.33 -2.89 -3.85
C PHE A 270 -12.64 -2.17 -5.03
N ASP A 271 -11.74 -1.23 -4.72
CA ASP A 271 -11.06 -0.45 -5.77
C ASP A 271 -10.13 -1.34 -6.62
N ASP A 272 -9.46 -2.35 -6.03
CA ASP A 272 -8.69 -3.36 -6.78
C ASP A 272 -9.57 -4.14 -7.77
N VAL A 273 -10.82 -4.43 -7.39
CA VAL A 273 -11.77 -5.17 -8.23
C VAL A 273 -12.12 -4.35 -9.48
N ILE A 274 -12.55 -3.10 -9.30
CA ILE A 274 -12.96 -2.24 -10.42
C ILE A 274 -11.77 -1.84 -11.31
N GLU A 275 -10.59 -1.62 -10.74
CA GLU A 275 -9.34 -1.43 -11.50
C GLU A 275 -9.05 -2.65 -12.37
N THR A 276 -9.25 -3.88 -11.85
CA THR A 276 -9.04 -5.12 -12.59
C THR A 276 -10.03 -5.27 -13.76
N VAL A 277 -11.29 -4.89 -13.56
CA VAL A 277 -12.30 -4.88 -14.64
C VAL A 277 -11.85 -3.97 -15.78
N LEU A 278 -11.50 -2.71 -15.47
CA LEU A 278 -11.05 -1.75 -16.50
C LEU A 278 -9.75 -2.19 -17.17
N MET A 279 -8.81 -2.76 -16.41
CA MET A 279 -7.57 -3.32 -16.99
C MET A 279 -7.88 -4.46 -17.99
N GLY A 280 -8.81 -5.35 -17.64
CA GLY A 280 -9.27 -6.42 -18.54
C GLY A 280 -9.86 -5.86 -19.81
N MET A 281 -10.78 -4.90 -19.72
CA MET A 281 -11.45 -4.28 -20.86
C MET A 281 -10.48 -3.49 -21.76
N LEU A 282 -9.67 -2.60 -21.17
CA LEU A 282 -8.89 -1.62 -21.93
C LEU A 282 -7.55 -2.17 -22.46
N PHE A 283 -6.94 -3.14 -21.77
CA PHE A 283 -5.61 -3.64 -22.13
C PHE A 283 -5.59 -5.10 -22.57
N ALA A 284 -6.62 -5.89 -22.23
CA ALA A 284 -6.66 -7.30 -22.61
C ALA A 284 -7.86 -7.65 -23.51
N GLY A 285 -8.78 -6.71 -23.78
CA GLY A 285 -10.00 -6.96 -24.58
C GLY A 285 -10.90 -8.04 -23.95
N LYS A 286 -10.92 -8.11 -22.61
CA LYS A 286 -11.68 -9.12 -21.86
C LYS A 286 -12.54 -8.46 -20.81
N PHE A 287 -13.79 -8.92 -20.70
CA PHE A 287 -14.67 -8.57 -19.61
C PHE A 287 -14.58 -9.65 -18.52
N GLU A 288 -13.76 -9.41 -17.52
CA GLU A 288 -13.54 -10.31 -16.40
C GLU A 288 -13.26 -9.52 -15.11
N THR A 289 -13.56 -10.11 -13.96
CA THR A 289 -13.35 -9.50 -12.66
C THR A 289 -12.44 -10.33 -11.76
N MET A 290 -11.97 -9.70 -10.70
CA MET A 290 -11.32 -10.39 -9.58
C MET A 290 -12.40 -11.05 -8.72
N MET A 291 -12.47 -12.39 -8.69
CA MET A 291 -13.50 -13.11 -7.92
C MET A 291 -13.31 -12.95 -6.40
N PRO A 292 -14.39 -12.83 -5.60
CA PRO A 292 -14.32 -12.74 -4.13
C PRO A 292 -13.76 -14.01 -3.49
N LYS A 293 -13.97 -15.17 -4.09
CA LYS A 293 -13.35 -16.45 -3.73
C LYS A 293 -13.08 -17.31 -4.96
N LEU A 294 -12.09 -18.18 -4.87
CA LEU A 294 -11.78 -19.15 -5.93
C LEU A 294 -10.97 -20.33 -5.42
N HIS A 295 -11.26 -21.52 -5.94
CA HIS A 295 -10.45 -22.70 -5.68
C HIS A 295 -9.09 -22.60 -6.36
N SER A 296 -8.03 -23.01 -5.65
CA SER A 296 -6.70 -23.09 -6.23
C SER A 296 -6.61 -24.25 -7.23
N ARG A 297 -6.08 -23.96 -8.43
CA ARG A 297 -5.85 -25.01 -9.44
C ARG A 297 -4.61 -25.85 -9.13
N ASN A 298 -3.59 -25.22 -8.54
CA ASN A 298 -2.29 -25.85 -8.29
C ASN A 298 -2.20 -26.46 -6.90
N PHE A 299 -3.12 -26.13 -6.00
CA PHE A 299 -3.18 -26.63 -4.62
C PHE A 299 -4.59 -27.15 -4.34
N PRO A 300 -4.88 -28.42 -4.70
CA PRO A 300 -6.20 -29.00 -4.46
C PRO A 300 -6.62 -28.91 -2.98
N GLY A 301 -7.88 -28.62 -2.74
CA GLY A 301 -8.42 -28.41 -1.38
C GLY A 301 -8.17 -27.03 -0.80
N MET A 302 -7.39 -26.17 -1.45
CA MET A 302 -7.14 -24.79 -1.03
C MET A 302 -8.08 -23.80 -1.73
N GLU A 303 -8.61 -22.84 -0.98
CA GLU A 303 -9.42 -21.74 -1.51
C GLU A 303 -8.79 -20.37 -1.19
N LEU A 304 -8.87 -19.44 -2.14
CA LEU A 304 -8.50 -18.04 -1.92
C LEU A 304 -9.75 -17.23 -1.61
N ILE A 305 -9.70 -16.39 -0.59
CA ILE A 305 -10.79 -15.48 -0.21
C ILE A 305 -10.33 -14.03 -0.11
N ARG A 306 -11.25 -13.09 -0.32
CA ARG A 306 -11.02 -11.63 -0.25
C ARG A 306 -12.05 -10.96 0.65
N PRO A 307 -11.88 -10.99 1.97
CA PRO A 307 -12.86 -10.42 2.90
C PRO A 307 -13.08 -8.90 2.75
N LEU A 308 -12.07 -8.14 2.28
CA LEU A 308 -12.20 -6.70 2.02
C LEU A 308 -12.88 -6.35 0.68
N TYR A 309 -13.45 -7.32 -0.03
CA TYR A 309 -13.97 -7.19 -1.39
C TYR A 309 -14.96 -6.03 -1.61
N LEU A 310 -15.72 -5.64 -0.60
CA LEU A 310 -16.68 -4.54 -0.62
C LEU A 310 -16.22 -3.28 0.12
N VAL A 311 -14.99 -3.27 0.63
CA VAL A 311 -14.39 -2.14 1.36
C VAL A 311 -13.70 -1.20 0.38
N ARG A 312 -13.92 0.12 0.51
CA ARG A 312 -13.23 1.13 -0.31
C ARG A 312 -11.83 1.42 0.23
N GLU A 313 -10.86 1.62 -0.67
CA GLU A 313 -9.49 2.02 -0.28
C GLU A 313 -9.46 3.31 0.54
N ALA A 314 -10.35 4.25 0.22
CA ALA A 314 -10.48 5.51 0.96
C ALA A 314 -10.80 5.28 2.45
N ASP A 315 -11.66 4.30 2.76
CA ASP A 315 -12.00 3.96 4.15
C ASP A 315 -10.85 3.26 4.88
N VAL A 316 -10.07 2.43 4.18
CA VAL A 316 -8.83 1.85 4.74
C VAL A 316 -7.82 2.94 5.07
N LYS A 317 -7.63 3.90 4.17
CA LYS A 317 -6.77 5.06 4.40
C LYS A 317 -7.25 5.91 5.58
N ALA A 318 -8.55 6.21 5.63
CA ALA A 318 -9.14 6.98 6.73
C ALA A 318 -8.95 6.29 8.09
N TRP A 319 -9.11 4.96 8.15
CA TRP A 319 -8.84 4.19 9.36
C TRP A 319 -7.37 4.24 9.78
N ARG A 320 -6.46 4.06 8.83
CA ARG A 320 -5.01 4.18 9.05
C ARG A 320 -4.65 5.55 9.62
N ASP A 321 -5.14 6.62 8.99
CA ASP A 321 -4.80 8.00 9.35
C ASP A 321 -5.40 8.38 10.71
N TYR A 322 -6.63 7.96 10.99
CA TYR A 322 -7.26 8.17 12.30
C TYR A 322 -6.50 7.50 13.46
N ASN A 323 -5.94 6.33 13.19
CA ASN A 323 -5.16 5.61 14.19
C ASN A 323 -3.66 5.94 14.13
N HIS A 324 -3.23 6.94 13.36
CA HIS A 324 -1.82 7.33 13.19
C HIS A 324 -0.89 6.14 12.86
N LEU A 325 -1.38 5.21 12.03
CA LEU A 325 -0.63 4.02 11.64
C LEU A 325 0.21 4.27 10.40
N HIS A 326 1.44 3.79 10.42
CA HIS A 326 2.41 3.97 9.34
C HIS A 326 2.88 2.62 8.81
N PHE A 327 2.43 2.26 7.62
CA PHE A 327 2.76 1.00 6.96
C PHE A 327 3.75 1.20 5.81
N ILE A 328 4.46 0.13 5.44
CA ILE A 328 5.24 0.14 4.20
C ILE A 328 4.33 0.34 2.99
N GLN A 329 4.72 1.19 2.06
CA GLN A 329 3.97 1.40 0.81
C GLN A 329 4.34 0.37 -0.25
N CYS A 330 5.62 0.21 -0.50
CA CYS A 330 6.17 -0.84 -1.33
C CYS A 330 7.53 -1.25 -0.77
N ALA A 331 7.70 -2.54 -0.53
CA ALA A 331 8.90 -3.08 0.08
C ALA A 331 9.80 -3.81 -0.94
N CYS A 332 9.54 -3.65 -2.24
CA CYS A 332 10.30 -4.28 -3.30
C CYS A 332 11.51 -3.41 -3.65
N ARG A 333 12.73 -3.99 -3.67
CA ARG A 333 13.95 -3.30 -4.13
C ARG A 333 13.80 -2.77 -5.57
N PHE A 334 13.05 -3.48 -6.42
CA PHE A 334 12.77 -3.02 -7.79
C PHE A 334 11.92 -1.77 -7.87
N THR A 335 11.12 -1.45 -6.85
CA THR A 335 10.37 -0.19 -6.81
C THR A 335 11.19 0.95 -6.21
N GLU A 336 12.24 0.65 -5.46
CA GLU A 336 13.23 1.65 -5.03
C GLU A 336 14.03 2.16 -6.25
N ASP A 337 14.41 1.25 -7.17
CA ASP A 337 15.09 1.60 -8.43
C ASP A 337 14.12 2.11 -9.51
N CYS A 338 12.84 1.72 -9.47
CA CYS A 338 11.80 2.16 -10.41
C CYS A 338 11.13 3.49 -10.02
N ALA A 339 11.37 4.02 -8.82
CA ALA A 339 10.92 5.38 -8.46
C ALA A 339 11.59 6.44 -9.37
N ASP A 340 12.74 6.11 -9.95
CA ASP A 340 13.47 6.95 -10.91
C ASP A 340 13.00 6.73 -12.37
N ASN A 341 12.32 5.63 -12.68
CA ASN A 341 11.72 5.38 -13.99
C ASN A 341 10.19 5.59 -13.89
N HIS A 342 9.74 6.77 -14.26
CA HIS A 342 8.33 7.22 -14.35
C HIS A 342 7.47 6.45 -15.38
N GLY A 343 7.55 5.13 -15.40
CA GLY A 343 6.55 4.29 -16.04
C GLY A 343 5.37 4.14 -15.08
N THR A 344 4.31 4.94 -15.28
CA THR A 344 3.03 4.73 -14.58
C THR A 344 2.61 3.27 -14.80
N SER A 345 2.33 2.54 -13.71
CA SER A 345 1.81 1.19 -13.86
C SER A 345 0.40 1.28 -14.43
N ARG A 346 0.00 0.35 -15.33
CA ARG A 346 -1.36 0.29 -15.87
C ARG A 346 -2.44 0.38 -14.79
N ARG A 347 -2.16 -0.12 -13.60
CA ARG A 347 -3.06 -0.01 -12.44
C ARG A 347 -3.15 1.43 -11.92
N SER A 348 -2.05 2.16 -11.88
CA SER A 348 -2.04 3.59 -11.54
C SER A 348 -2.87 4.41 -12.52
N ASP A 349 -2.75 4.11 -13.83
CA ASP A 349 -3.52 4.78 -14.87
C ASP A 349 -5.04 4.53 -14.68
N MET A 350 -5.43 3.30 -14.33
CA MET A 350 -6.84 2.99 -14.06
C MET A 350 -7.35 3.70 -12.80
N LYS A 351 -6.54 3.77 -11.77
CA LYS A 351 -6.87 4.49 -10.54
C LYS A 351 -7.13 5.98 -10.81
N GLU A 352 -6.26 6.60 -11.61
CA GLU A 352 -6.42 8.00 -12.01
C GLU A 352 -7.65 8.19 -12.90
N LEU A 353 -7.89 7.29 -13.86
CA LEU A 353 -9.07 7.31 -14.72
C LEU A 353 -10.36 7.24 -13.88
N ILE A 354 -10.46 6.28 -12.96
CA ILE A 354 -11.60 6.12 -12.06
C ILE A 354 -11.80 7.40 -11.22
N ALA A 355 -10.72 7.97 -10.67
CA ALA A 355 -10.79 9.18 -9.88
C ALA A 355 -11.31 10.39 -10.69
N ARG A 356 -10.93 10.50 -11.97
CA ARG A 356 -11.45 11.54 -12.89
C ARG A 356 -12.92 11.32 -13.19
N LEU A 357 -13.32 10.10 -13.53
CA LEU A 357 -14.71 9.77 -13.84
C LEU A 357 -15.61 9.94 -12.61
N GLN A 358 -15.15 9.60 -11.42
CA GLN A 358 -15.90 9.77 -10.17
C GLN A 358 -16.20 11.24 -9.84
N LYS A 359 -15.39 12.19 -10.33
CA LYS A 359 -15.70 13.64 -10.22
C LYS A 359 -16.87 14.06 -11.09
N VAL A 360 -17.11 13.35 -12.19
CA VAL A 360 -18.24 13.60 -13.10
C VAL A 360 -19.50 12.97 -12.54
N ASP A 361 -19.42 11.70 -12.13
CA ASP A 361 -20.52 10.98 -11.49
C ASP A 361 -19.99 10.07 -10.36
N PRO A 362 -20.35 10.36 -9.09
CA PRO A 362 -19.95 9.59 -7.93
C PRO A 362 -20.37 8.12 -7.96
N THR A 363 -21.35 7.74 -8.78
CA THR A 363 -21.87 6.35 -8.89
C THR A 363 -21.02 5.46 -9.78
N ILE A 364 -20.13 6.02 -10.59
CA ILE A 364 -19.33 5.26 -11.58
C ILE A 364 -18.57 4.08 -10.98
N PRO A 365 -17.89 4.19 -9.85
CA PRO A 365 -17.21 3.03 -9.25
C PRO A 365 -18.18 1.87 -8.97
N GLN A 366 -19.38 2.18 -8.47
CA GLN A 366 -20.41 1.17 -8.21
C GLN A 366 -20.97 0.58 -9.50
N ASN A 367 -21.13 1.39 -10.55
CA ASN A 367 -21.62 0.94 -11.85
C ASN A 367 -20.60 -0.01 -12.51
N ILE A 368 -19.30 0.28 -12.45
CA ILE A 368 -18.26 -0.64 -12.93
C ILE A 368 -18.34 -1.98 -12.18
N PHE A 369 -18.52 -1.95 -10.86
CA PHE A 369 -18.67 -3.15 -10.07
C PHE A 369 -19.94 -3.92 -10.42
N ASN A 370 -21.07 -3.24 -10.52
CA ASN A 370 -22.37 -3.86 -10.81
C ASN A 370 -22.40 -4.49 -12.20
N SER A 371 -21.72 -3.92 -13.20
CA SER A 371 -21.65 -4.49 -14.55
C SER A 371 -21.10 -5.93 -14.55
N THR A 372 -20.29 -6.30 -13.57
CA THR A 372 -19.78 -7.68 -13.44
C THR A 372 -20.77 -8.66 -12.78
N ARG A 373 -21.84 -8.15 -12.19
CA ARG A 373 -22.90 -8.95 -11.52
C ARG A 373 -24.15 -9.10 -12.36
N ASP A 374 -24.35 -8.15 -13.27
CA ASP A 374 -25.55 -8.06 -14.11
C ASP A 374 -25.13 -8.08 -15.58
N VAL A 375 -24.67 -9.24 -16.03
CA VAL A 375 -24.22 -9.48 -17.41
C VAL A 375 -25.35 -10.14 -18.20
N SER A 376 -25.91 -9.42 -19.18
CA SER A 376 -26.89 -9.97 -20.08
C SER A 376 -26.21 -10.72 -21.24
N LEU A 377 -26.28 -12.05 -21.23
CA LEU A 377 -25.65 -12.88 -22.26
C LEU A 377 -26.31 -12.69 -23.64
N ASN A 378 -27.55 -12.18 -23.67
CA ASN A 378 -28.28 -11.94 -24.92
C ASN A 378 -27.80 -10.66 -25.65
N THR A 379 -27.03 -9.82 -25.01
CA THR A 379 -26.60 -8.51 -25.53
C THR A 379 -25.08 -8.39 -25.67
N ILE A 380 -24.37 -9.51 -25.68
CA ILE A 380 -22.92 -9.59 -25.93
C ILE A 380 -22.67 -10.46 -27.18
N LEU A 381 -21.58 -10.13 -27.90
CA LEU A 381 -21.23 -10.84 -29.14
C LEU A 381 -20.83 -12.30 -28.90
N GLY A 382 -20.24 -12.58 -27.77
CA GLY A 382 -19.83 -13.92 -27.39
C GLY A 382 -19.28 -13.99 -25.96
N TRP A 383 -19.25 -15.20 -25.43
CA TRP A 383 -18.72 -15.50 -24.13
C TRP A 383 -18.12 -16.91 -24.12
N HIS A 384 -17.30 -17.22 -23.13
CA HIS A 384 -16.69 -18.54 -23.03
C HIS A 384 -16.65 -19.05 -21.60
N THR A 385 -16.78 -20.35 -21.46
CA THR A 385 -16.43 -21.10 -20.28
C THR A 385 -15.03 -21.69 -20.45
N ARG A 386 -14.59 -22.52 -19.50
CA ARG A 386 -13.33 -23.27 -19.64
C ARG A 386 -13.39 -24.32 -20.76
N GLU A 387 -14.59 -24.79 -21.11
CA GLU A 387 -14.84 -25.93 -22.00
C GLU A 387 -15.30 -25.51 -23.37
N LYS A 388 -16.06 -24.43 -23.48
CA LYS A 388 -16.71 -24.03 -24.72
C LYS A 388 -16.75 -22.49 -24.86
N ALA A 389 -16.57 -22.03 -26.07
CA ALA A 389 -16.90 -20.68 -26.54
C ALA A 389 -18.28 -20.65 -27.18
N TYR A 390 -18.97 -19.54 -26.96
CA TYR A 390 -20.32 -19.26 -27.49
C TYR A 390 -20.27 -17.94 -28.24
N TYR A 391 -20.93 -17.91 -29.37
CA TYR A 391 -21.06 -16.73 -30.20
C TYR A 391 -22.55 -16.43 -30.47
N PHE A 392 -22.92 -15.17 -30.61
CA PHE A 392 -24.35 -14.79 -30.72
C PHE A 392 -25.10 -15.42 -31.89
N LEU A 393 -24.44 -15.84 -32.97
CA LEU A 393 -25.02 -16.54 -34.07
C LEU A 393 -25.32 -18.01 -33.78
N ASP A 394 -24.78 -18.62 -32.75
CA ASP A 394 -24.97 -20.05 -32.46
C ASP A 394 -26.44 -20.40 -32.14
N ASP A 395 -27.18 -19.42 -31.62
CA ASP A 395 -28.60 -19.57 -31.24
C ASP A 395 -29.46 -18.37 -31.67
N TYR A 396 -29.02 -17.62 -32.69
CA TYR A 396 -29.68 -16.39 -33.14
C TYR A 396 -31.15 -16.65 -33.61
N GLU A 397 -31.39 -17.71 -34.35
CA GLU A 397 -32.72 -18.06 -34.85
C GLU A 397 -33.66 -18.57 -33.73
N GLU A 398 -33.09 -19.04 -32.61
CA GLU A 398 -33.87 -19.53 -31.47
C GLU A 398 -34.22 -18.41 -30.47
N ARG A 399 -33.59 -17.24 -30.59
CA ARG A 399 -33.81 -16.07 -29.72
C ARG A 399 -34.93 -15.15 -30.19
N GLY A 400 -35.54 -15.42 -31.34
CA GLY A 400 -36.60 -14.63 -31.97
C GLY A 400 -37.99 -14.81 -31.37
#